data_6aa619703bf1dedad34b3fdbbcd9a3c1
#
_entry.id   6aa619703bf1dedad34b3fdbbcd9a3c1
#
_cell.length_a   1.000
_cell.length_b   1.000
_cell.length_c   1.000
_cell.angle_alpha   90.00
_cell.angle_beta   90.00
_cell.angle_gamma   90.00
#
_symmetry.space_group_name_H-M   'P 1'
#
loop_
_entity.id
_entity.type
_entity.pdbx_description
1 polymer ?
#
loop_
_entity_poly.entity_id
_entity_poly.type
_entity_poly.pdbx_seq_one_letter_code
_entity_poly.pdbx_strand_id
1 'polypeptide(L)'
;MRLSLAQLEIEPGAVEANLTRAETAVAVAAADDTDLVVLPEQFVVGFFAFDDYPAQAAGLDDPLFDRLAEMAAENGVGLVAGTTVEDLRASAAAGYEVPANSGYANTAVFFDRDGSQRGVYRKHHLFGYESAESERLEPGQRLPTVEFEGLTVGMTTCYDLRFPELYRRLVDRGVELIVVPSAWPYPRVEHWKTLGRARAIENLCYVATTNGSGTFPAAETTLCGRSTVYDPWGTTVGSVGDEPTRLTVEVDPQQVRTVREQFPALRDRRD
;
A
#
# COMPACT_ATOMS: atom_id res chain seq x y z
N MET A 1 -7.64 -16.02 -5.25
CA MET A 1 -7.00 -15.35 -4.09
C MET A 1 -8.02 -14.44 -3.43
N ARG A 2 -8.22 -14.56 -2.12
CA ARG A 2 -9.06 -13.63 -1.33
C ARG A 2 -8.20 -12.48 -0.82
N LEU A 3 -8.52 -11.28 -1.25
CA LEU A 3 -7.83 -10.04 -0.93
C LEU A 3 -8.67 -9.22 0.05
N SER A 4 -8.07 -8.77 1.14
CA SER A 4 -8.70 -7.91 2.13
C SER A 4 -8.00 -6.56 2.25
N LEU A 5 -8.76 -5.48 2.10
CA LEU A 5 -8.30 -4.11 2.31
C LEU A 5 -8.80 -3.65 3.68
N ALA A 6 -7.88 -3.38 4.59
CA ALA A 6 -8.20 -2.91 5.94
C ALA A 6 -8.27 -1.38 5.96
N GLN A 7 -9.48 -0.81 5.84
CA GLN A 7 -9.70 0.63 6.00
C GLN A 7 -9.74 0.97 7.49
N LEU A 8 -8.56 1.22 8.05
CA LEU A 8 -8.39 1.49 9.48
C LEU A 8 -8.73 2.93 9.83
N GLU A 9 -9.29 3.15 11.01
CA GLU A 9 -9.23 4.45 11.65
C GLU A 9 -7.80 4.69 12.15
N ILE A 10 -7.22 5.83 11.74
CA ILE A 10 -5.86 6.21 12.10
C ILE A 10 -5.92 7.45 12.98
N GLU A 11 -5.45 7.31 14.22
CA GLU A 11 -5.30 8.41 15.16
C GLU A 11 -3.88 8.97 15.10
N PRO A 12 -3.71 10.30 14.89
CA PRO A 12 -2.37 10.92 14.84
C PRO A 12 -1.56 10.64 16.10
N GLY A 13 -0.35 10.07 15.93
CA GLY A 13 0.58 9.78 17.01
C GLY A 13 0.19 8.65 17.98
N ALA A 14 -0.99 8.06 17.84
CA ALA A 14 -1.47 6.99 18.73
C ALA A 14 -0.95 5.60 18.30
N VAL A 15 0.36 5.43 18.28
CA VAL A 15 1.09 4.27 17.71
C VAL A 15 0.53 2.94 18.17
N GLU A 16 0.46 2.68 19.48
CA GLU A 16 0.00 1.39 20.00
C GLU A 16 -1.49 1.13 19.71
N ALA A 17 -2.33 2.15 19.76
CA ALA A 17 -3.75 2.02 19.41
C ALA A 17 -3.91 1.68 17.91
N ASN A 18 -3.15 2.33 17.06
CA ASN A 18 -3.16 2.09 15.61
C ASN A 18 -2.65 0.68 15.28
N LEU A 19 -1.54 0.22 15.93
CA LEU A 19 -1.02 -1.13 15.79
C LEU A 19 -2.03 -2.18 16.24
N THR A 20 -2.69 -1.98 17.40
CA THR A 20 -3.73 -2.89 17.89
C THR A 20 -4.92 -2.99 16.91
N ARG A 21 -5.31 -1.88 16.27
CA ARG A 21 -6.36 -1.90 15.21
C ARG A 21 -5.91 -2.71 14.00
N ALA A 22 -4.64 -2.57 13.59
CA ALA A 22 -4.07 -3.33 12.48
C ALA A 22 -4.03 -4.83 12.79
N GLU A 23 -3.54 -5.23 13.96
CA GLU A 23 -3.52 -6.62 14.44
C GLU A 23 -4.92 -7.22 14.44
N THR A 24 -5.90 -6.50 15.01
CA THR A 24 -7.29 -6.94 15.05
C THR A 24 -7.84 -7.13 13.62
N ALA A 25 -7.57 -6.19 12.71
CA ALA A 25 -8.06 -6.26 11.34
C ALA A 25 -7.44 -7.44 10.58
N VAL A 26 -6.15 -7.73 10.78
CA VAL A 26 -5.47 -8.88 10.18
C VAL A 26 -6.01 -10.19 10.73
N ALA A 27 -6.17 -10.32 12.05
CA ALA A 27 -6.71 -11.52 12.67
C ALA A 27 -8.16 -11.81 12.21
N VAL A 28 -9.01 -10.78 12.13
CA VAL A 28 -10.38 -10.93 11.61
C VAL A 28 -10.39 -11.29 10.13
N ALA A 29 -9.47 -10.74 9.31
CA ALA A 29 -9.35 -11.11 7.91
C ALA A 29 -8.91 -12.57 7.74
N ALA A 30 -7.94 -13.02 8.54
CA ALA A 30 -7.48 -14.41 8.53
C ALA A 30 -8.58 -15.41 8.91
N ALA A 31 -9.41 -15.06 9.90
CA ALA A 31 -10.56 -15.88 10.32
C ALA A 31 -11.61 -16.05 9.20
N ASP A 32 -11.60 -15.18 8.21
CA ASP A 32 -12.45 -15.24 7.01
C ASP A 32 -11.69 -15.80 5.79
N ASP A 33 -10.69 -16.65 5.98
CA ASP A 33 -9.90 -17.31 4.92
C ASP A 33 -9.27 -16.32 3.92
N THR A 34 -8.82 -15.16 4.37
CA THR A 34 -8.13 -14.18 3.51
C THR A 34 -6.71 -14.66 3.20
N ASP A 35 -6.30 -14.51 1.95
CA ASP A 35 -4.94 -14.84 1.50
C ASP A 35 -3.97 -13.68 1.69
N LEU A 36 -4.38 -12.45 1.33
CA LEU A 36 -3.57 -11.23 1.39
C LEU A 36 -4.34 -10.11 2.05
N VAL A 37 -3.74 -9.49 3.07
CA VAL A 37 -4.24 -8.28 3.73
C VAL A 37 -3.40 -7.08 3.33
N VAL A 38 -4.04 -5.94 3.06
CA VAL A 38 -3.37 -4.67 2.76
C VAL A 38 -3.78 -3.62 3.79
N LEU A 39 -2.80 -3.06 4.50
CA LEU A 39 -2.97 -1.96 5.45
C LEU A 39 -2.80 -0.60 4.75
N PRO A 40 -3.34 0.51 5.27
CA PRO A 40 -3.24 1.83 4.66
C PRO A 40 -1.87 2.50 4.88
N GLU A 41 -1.62 3.63 4.21
CA GLU A 41 -0.39 4.41 4.33
C GLU A 41 -0.26 5.05 5.72
N GLN A 42 0.97 4.98 6.27
CA GLN A 42 1.35 5.57 7.57
C GLN A 42 0.39 5.19 8.69
N PHE A 43 -0.09 3.93 8.66
CA PHE A 43 -1.11 3.46 9.59
C PHE A 43 -0.63 3.44 11.05
N VAL A 44 0.67 3.43 11.31
CA VAL A 44 1.26 3.41 12.65
C VAL A 44 1.22 4.80 13.29
N VAL A 45 1.70 5.82 12.58
CA VAL A 45 1.89 7.18 13.11
C VAL A 45 0.78 8.13 12.65
N GLY A 46 0.26 7.91 11.46
CA GLY A 46 -0.62 8.82 10.75
C GLY A 46 0.14 9.76 9.82
N PHE A 47 -0.29 9.86 8.55
CA PHE A 47 0.43 10.58 7.50
C PHE A 47 0.74 12.04 7.85
N PHE A 48 -0.20 12.75 8.47
CA PHE A 48 -0.02 14.16 8.78
C PHE A 48 0.66 14.44 10.13
N ALA A 49 1.07 13.41 10.87
CA ALA A 49 1.77 13.53 12.14
C ALA A 49 3.30 13.65 11.93
N PHE A 50 3.73 14.53 11.03
CA PHE A 50 5.12 14.64 10.59
C PHE A 50 6.14 14.93 11.70
N ASP A 51 5.73 15.57 12.79
CA ASP A 51 6.61 15.89 13.91
C ASP A 51 6.96 14.64 14.74
N ASP A 52 6.13 13.61 14.67
CA ASP A 52 6.36 12.33 15.37
C ASP A 52 7.25 11.37 14.55
N TYR A 53 7.47 11.62 13.25
CA TYR A 53 8.22 10.73 12.36
C TYR A 53 9.61 10.36 12.88
N PRO A 54 10.45 11.31 13.33
CA PRO A 54 11.79 10.97 13.80
C PRO A 54 11.80 10.05 15.04
N ALA A 55 10.80 10.18 15.90
CA ALA A 55 10.69 9.36 17.12
C ALA A 55 10.12 7.96 16.86
N GLN A 56 9.43 7.77 15.72
CA GLN A 56 8.74 6.54 15.36
C GLN A 56 9.37 5.82 14.16
N ALA A 57 10.45 6.40 13.61
CA ALA A 57 11.17 5.76 12.52
C ALA A 57 11.91 4.51 12.99
N ALA A 58 11.81 3.43 12.21
CA ALA A 58 12.40 2.13 12.52
C ALA A 58 13.22 1.59 11.33
N GLY A 59 14.34 0.95 11.58
CA GLY A 59 15.05 0.15 10.58
C GLY A 59 14.26 -1.11 10.22
N LEU A 60 14.52 -1.68 9.05
CA LEU A 60 13.78 -2.85 8.55
C LEU A 60 14.00 -4.14 9.37
N ASP A 61 14.93 -4.15 10.30
CA ASP A 61 15.21 -5.21 11.29
C ASP A 61 14.90 -4.78 12.75
N ASP A 62 14.24 -3.64 12.94
CA ASP A 62 13.82 -3.18 14.26
C ASP A 62 12.52 -3.87 14.72
N PRO A 63 12.23 -3.86 16.04
CA PRO A 63 11.07 -4.55 16.62
C PRO A 63 9.71 -4.20 15.99
N LEU A 64 9.55 -3.03 15.39
CA LEU A 64 8.32 -2.69 14.68
C LEU A 64 8.10 -3.62 13.48
N PHE A 65 9.14 -3.83 12.66
CA PHE A 65 9.03 -4.70 11.48
C PHE A 65 8.96 -6.18 11.87
N ASP A 66 9.61 -6.59 12.97
CA ASP A 66 9.43 -7.93 13.54
C ASP A 66 7.97 -8.15 13.94
N ARG A 67 7.34 -7.21 14.64
CA ARG A 67 5.91 -7.26 15.01
C ARG A 67 4.99 -7.38 13.80
N LEU A 68 5.30 -6.68 12.69
CA LEU A 68 4.54 -6.77 11.45
C LEU A 68 4.73 -8.13 10.75
N ALA A 69 5.95 -8.68 10.80
CA ALA A 69 6.25 -10.02 10.31
C ALA A 69 5.52 -11.11 11.13
N GLU A 70 5.55 -10.99 12.46
CA GLU A 70 4.80 -11.86 13.37
C GLU A 70 3.30 -11.80 13.12
N MET A 71 2.74 -10.60 12.87
CA MET A 71 1.33 -10.42 12.53
C MET A 71 0.93 -11.24 11.28
N ALA A 72 1.79 -11.30 10.25
CA ALA A 72 1.57 -12.13 9.08
C ALA A 72 1.69 -13.62 9.41
N ALA A 73 2.76 -14.01 10.10
CA ALA A 73 3.08 -15.40 10.42
C ALA A 73 2.06 -16.07 11.35
N GLU A 74 1.68 -15.39 12.43
CA GLU A 74 0.71 -15.92 13.42
C GLU A 74 -0.68 -16.12 12.81
N ASN A 75 -1.03 -15.32 11.82
CA ASN A 75 -2.32 -15.41 11.12
C ASN A 75 -2.26 -16.23 9.82
N GLY A 76 -1.07 -16.64 9.37
CA GLY A 76 -0.88 -17.43 8.16
C GLY A 76 -1.33 -16.74 6.88
N VAL A 77 -1.26 -15.39 6.82
CA VAL A 77 -1.69 -14.57 5.68
C VAL A 77 -0.51 -13.80 5.08
N GLY A 78 -0.57 -13.51 3.78
CA GLY A 78 0.28 -12.47 3.21
C GLY A 78 -0.13 -11.10 3.74
N LEU A 79 0.81 -10.23 4.03
CA LEU A 79 0.57 -8.90 4.56
C LEU A 79 1.35 -7.85 3.76
N VAL A 80 0.63 -6.89 3.15
CA VAL A 80 1.24 -5.63 2.78
C VAL A 80 1.09 -4.70 3.98
N ALA A 81 2.15 -4.58 4.77
CA ALA A 81 2.26 -3.61 5.83
C ALA A 81 2.37 -2.23 5.19
N GLY A 82 1.20 -1.67 4.93
CA GLY A 82 0.89 -0.55 4.02
C GLY A 82 1.69 0.62 4.35
N THR A 83 2.13 1.53 4.89
CA THR A 83 3.42 2.13 5.09
C THR A 83 3.68 2.57 6.53
N THR A 84 4.95 2.62 6.86
CA THR A 84 5.46 3.24 8.08
C THR A 84 6.70 4.08 7.76
N VAL A 85 7.20 4.82 8.74
CA VAL A 85 8.43 5.62 8.61
C VAL A 85 9.63 4.71 8.81
N GLU A 86 10.44 4.55 7.76
CA GLU A 86 11.70 3.80 7.82
C GLU A 86 12.87 4.74 8.17
N ASP A 87 13.74 4.30 9.10
CA ASP A 87 15.07 4.89 9.30
C ASP A 87 16.06 4.25 8.31
N LEU A 88 16.42 5.00 7.27
CA LEU A 88 17.33 4.53 6.23
C LEU A 88 18.74 4.23 6.75
N ARG A 89 19.18 4.94 7.78
CA ARG A 89 20.50 4.73 8.37
C ARG A 89 20.53 3.40 9.14
N ALA A 90 19.49 3.11 9.91
CA ALA A 90 19.36 1.85 10.63
C ALA A 90 19.27 0.68 9.64
N SER A 91 18.39 0.77 8.63
CA SER A 91 18.27 -0.24 7.58
C SER A 91 19.59 -0.49 6.83
N ALA A 92 20.34 0.58 6.49
CA ALA A 92 21.65 0.43 5.85
C ALA A 92 22.66 -0.28 6.75
N ALA A 93 22.64 0.01 8.05
CA ALA A 93 23.53 -0.64 9.02
C ALA A 93 23.22 -2.14 9.17
N ALA A 94 21.96 -2.53 8.99
CA ALA A 94 21.52 -3.92 8.97
C ALA A 94 21.77 -4.63 7.62
N GLY A 95 22.31 -3.92 6.63
CA GLY A 95 22.70 -4.49 5.33
C GLY A 95 21.64 -4.39 4.23
N TYR A 96 20.54 -3.68 4.48
CA TYR A 96 19.54 -3.42 3.45
C TYR A 96 20.03 -2.38 2.44
N GLU A 97 19.64 -2.58 1.18
CA GLU A 97 19.88 -1.56 0.17
C GLU A 97 18.89 -0.41 0.33
N VAL A 98 19.39 0.81 0.43
CA VAL A 98 18.62 2.03 0.69
C VAL A 98 18.85 3.09 -0.38
N PRO A 99 17.89 4.01 -0.63
CA PRO A 99 18.05 5.08 -1.61
C PRO A 99 19.04 6.17 -1.18
N ALA A 100 19.23 6.33 0.14
CA ALA A 100 20.16 7.26 0.77
C ALA A 100 20.72 6.64 2.06
N ASN A 101 21.95 7.02 2.45
CA ASN A 101 22.63 6.46 3.63
C ASN A 101 22.13 7.04 4.96
N SER A 102 21.17 7.95 4.93
CA SER A 102 20.53 8.59 6.10
C SER A 102 19.22 9.22 5.68
N GLY A 103 18.43 9.66 6.65
CA GLY A 103 17.10 10.20 6.43
C GLY A 103 16.03 9.15 6.66
N TYR A 104 14.81 9.46 6.26
CA TYR A 104 13.64 8.62 6.46
C TYR A 104 12.95 8.31 5.13
N ALA A 105 12.20 7.23 5.05
CA ALA A 105 11.38 6.91 3.90
C ALA A 105 9.97 6.49 4.30
N ASN A 106 9.02 6.70 3.39
CA ASN A 106 7.65 6.20 3.48
C ASN A 106 7.64 4.80 2.86
N THR A 107 7.64 3.76 3.70
CA THR A 107 8.01 2.39 3.29
C THR A 107 6.88 1.39 3.53
N ALA A 108 6.49 0.67 2.47
CA ALA A 108 5.65 -0.51 2.51
C ALA A 108 6.50 -1.77 2.43
N VAL A 109 6.14 -2.79 3.21
CA VAL A 109 6.80 -4.09 3.18
C VAL A 109 5.77 -5.18 2.89
N PHE A 110 6.09 -6.07 1.97
CA PHE A 110 5.34 -7.30 1.73
C PHE A 110 5.95 -8.42 2.57
N PHE A 111 5.17 -8.96 3.50
CA PHE A 111 5.46 -10.18 4.23
C PHE A 111 4.64 -11.34 3.65
N ASP A 112 5.24 -12.51 3.48
CA ASP A 112 4.47 -13.71 3.12
C ASP A 112 3.85 -14.38 4.36
N ARG A 113 3.23 -15.55 4.15
CA ARG A 113 2.48 -16.25 5.21
C ARG A 113 3.31 -16.75 6.38
N ASP A 114 4.62 -16.81 6.25
CA ASP A 114 5.56 -17.19 7.32
C ASP A 114 6.27 -15.98 7.95
N GLY A 115 5.87 -14.77 7.55
CA GLY A 115 6.46 -13.52 8.03
C GLY A 115 7.75 -13.12 7.30
N SER A 116 8.18 -13.85 6.28
CA SER A 116 9.38 -13.48 5.53
C SER A 116 9.17 -12.20 4.70
N GLN A 117 10.10 -11.26 4.77
CA GLN A 117 10.11 -10.08 3.92
C GLN A 117 10.38 -10.46 2.44
N ARG A 118 9.40 -10.23 1.56
CA ARG A 118 9.49 -10.57 0.13
C ARG A 118 9.69 -9.34 -0.77
N GLY A 119 9.32 -8.16 -0.30
CA GLY A 119 9.47 -6.93 -1.06
C GLY A 119 9.42 -5.70 -0.18
N VAL A 120 10.28 -4.73 -0.46
CA VAL A 120 10.33 -3.43 0.22
C VAL A 120 10.12 -2.34 -0.82
N TYR A 121 9.04 -1.61 -0.70
CA TYR A 121 8.71 -0.48 -1.57
C TYR A 121 8.79 0.82 -0.78
N ARG A 122 9.64 1.74 -1.23
CA ARG A 122 9.69 3.11 -0.71
C ARG A 122 9.01 4.03 -1.70
N LYS A 123 8.11 4.87 -1.22
CA LYS A 123 7.30 5.78 -2.03
C LYS A 123 8.18 6.59 -2.99
N HIS A 124 7.85 6.54 -4.30
CA HIS A 124 8.64 7.21 -5.34
C HIS A 124 8.32 8.70 -5.41
N HIS A 125 7.04 9.05 -5.37
CA HIS A 125 6.58 10.42 -5.52
C HIS A 125 6.07 10.94 -4.18
N LEU A 126 6.90 11.72 -3.51
CA LEU A 126 6.55 12.37 -2.24
C LEU A 126 5.61 13.54 -2.50
N PHE A 127 4.65 13.74 -1.60
CA PHE A 127 3.67 14.81 -1.72
C PHE A 127 4.30 16.14 -1.30
N GLY A 128 4.57 17.03 -2.26
CA GLY A 128 5.28 18.29 -2.03
C GLY A 128 4.41 19.53 -1.90
N TYR A 129 3.10 19.44 -2.27
CA TYR A 129 2.22 20.62 -2.21
C TYR A 129 1.66 20.79 -0.79
N GLU A 130 2.05 21.87 -0.13
CA GLU A 130 1.63 22.21 1.24
C GLU A 130 1.80 21.02 2.22
N SER A 131 2.87 20.23 2.04
CA SER A 131 3.15 19.04 2.85
C SER A 131 4.64 18.94 3.17
N ALA A 132 4.94 18.58 4.40
CA ALA A 132 6.30 18.34 4.86
C ALA A 132 6.88 16.98 4.38
N GLU A 133 6.11 16.14 3.67
CA GLU A 133 6.60 14.82 3.26
C GLU A 133 7.88 14.94 2.41
N SER A 134 7.86 15.79 1.36
CA SER A 134 9.00 15.97 0.47
C SER A 134 10.21 16.68 1.09
N GLU A 135 10.02 17.33 2.24
CA GLU A 135 11.10 17.98 2.97
C GLU A 135 11.76 17.03 3.99
N ARG A 136 11.04 16.02 4.45
CA ARG A 136 11.45 15.14 5.55
C ARG A 136 11.84 13.73 5.10
N LEU A 137 11.36 13.27 3.94
CA LEU A 137 11.55 11.91 3.47
C LEU A 137 12.36 11.86 2.18
N GLU A 138 13.07 10.75 2.00
CA GLU A 138 13.81 10.42 0.79
C GLU A 138 12.94 9.58 -0.17
N PRO A 139 12.93 9.88 -1.48
CA PRO A 139 12.16 9.12 -2.44
C PRO A 139 12.78 7.76 -2.72
N GLY A 140 11.92 6.76 -2.92
CA GLY A 140 12.32 5.43 -3.35
C GLY A 140 12.80 5.38 -4.80
N GLN A 141 13.56 4.33 -5.13
CA GLN A 141 14.15 4.15 -6.46
C GLN A 141 13.80 2.79 -7.09
N ARG A 142 13.33 1.83 -6.28
CA ARG A 142 13.09 0.45 -6.70
C ARG A 142 11.61 0.11 -6.77
N LEU A 143 11.27 -0.73 -7.73
CA LEU A 143 9.94 -1.30 -7.93
C LEU A 143 10.02 -2.81 -7.70
N PRO A 144 9.87 -3.30 -6.47
CA PRO A 144 9.83 -4.74 -6.21
C PRO A 144 8.55 -5.34 -6.79
N THR A 145 8.67 -6.62 -7.18
CA THR A 145 7.54 -7.47 -7.54
C THR A 145 7.60 -8.74 -6.69
N VAL A 146 6.46 -9.23 -6.25
CA VAL A 146 6.34 -10.42 -5.39
C VAL A 146 5.39 -11.40 -6.03
N GLU A 147 5.83 -12.63 -6.24
CA GLU A 147 4.95 -13.73 -6.64
C GLU A 147 4.17 -14.21 -5.41
N PHE A 148 2.84 -14.12 -5.47
CA PHE A 148 1.96 -14.53 -4.40
C PHE A 148 0.62 -15.04 -4.93
N GLU A 149 0.23 -16.27 -4.52
CA GLU A 149 -1.05 -16.92 -4.89
C GLU A 149 -1.36 -16.89 -6.40
N GLY A 150 -0.33 -17.09 -7.22
CA GLY A 150 -0.46 -17.14 -8.68
C GLY A 150 -0.57 -15.80 -9.39
N LEU A 151 -0.32 -14.70 -8.68
CA LEU A 151 -0.23 -13.34 -9.21
C LEU A 151 1.15 -12.74 -8.96
N THR A 152 1.62 -11.94 -9.91
CA THR A 152 2.74 -11.03 -9.68
C THR A 152 2.20 -9.73 -9.09
N VAL A 153 2.51 -9.47 -7.80
CA VAL A 153 2.03 -8.30 -7.04
C VAL A 153 3.07 -7.18 -7.08
N GLY A 154 2.63 -5.97 -7.40
CA GLY A 154 3.40 -4.74 -7.28
C GLY A 154 2.81 -3.80 -6.23
N MET A 155 3.65 -2.97 -5.63
CA MET A 155 3.26 -1.97 -4.64
C MET A 155 3.53 -0.56 -5.16
N THR A 156 2.61 0.36 -4.87
CA THR A 156 2.79 1.82 -4.98
C THR A 156 2.10 2.47 -3.79
N THR A 157 2.30 3.77 -3.57
CA THR A 157 1.73 4.42 -2.40
C THR A 157 1.07 5.74 -2.78
N CYS A 158 -0.23 5.88 -2.49
CA CYS A 158 -0.98 7.13 -2.41
C CYS A 158 -0.73 8.08 -3.60
N TYR A 159 0.11 9.09 -3.42
CA TYR A 159 0.41 10.13 -4.43
C TYR A 159 0.98 9.57 -5.73
N ASP A 160 1.60 8.38 -5.69
CA ASP A 160 2.05 7.65 -6.87
C ASP A 160 0.93 7.40 -7.89
N LEU A 161 -0.34 7.35 -7.44
CA LEU A 161 -1.50 7.24 -8.33
C LEU A 161 -1.55 8.33 -9.42
N ARG A 162 -0.89 9.46 -9.23
CA ARG A 162 -0.89 10.56 -10.21
C ARG A 162 0.09 10.37 -11.35
N PHE A 163 0.99 9.40 -11.25
CA PHE A 163 2.10 9.20 -12.19
C PHE A 163 1.96 7.89 -12.96
N PRO A 164 1.31 7.91 -14.15
CA PRO A 164 1.02 6.70 -14.92
C PRO A 164 2.28 5.94 -15.34
N GLU A 165 3.40 6.62 -15.49
CA GLU A 165 4.68 6.04 -15.89
C GLU A 165 5.15 4.97 -14.90
N LEU A 166 4.92 5.18 -13.59
CA LEU A 166 5.28 4.24 -12.56
C LEU A 166 4.52 2.91 -12.71
N TYR A 167 3.21 3.01 -12.98
CA TYR A 167 2.34 1.86 -13.18
C TYR A 167 2.71 1.09 -14.44
N ARG A 168 3.08 1.80 -15.49
CA ARG A 168 3.55 1.19 -16.73
C ARG A 168 4.82 0.37 -16.51
N ARG A 169 5.79 0.91 -15.75
CA ARG A 169 7.02 0.21 -15.38
C ARG A 169 6.76 -1.07 -14.55
N LEU A 170 5.72 -1.09 -13.72
CA LEU A 170 5.31 -2.29 -12.98
C LEU A 170 4.76 -3.35 -13.92
N VAL A 171 3.87 -2.98 -14.83
CA VAL A 171 3.26 -3.91 -15.79
C VAL A 171 4.31 -4.47 -16.76
N ASP A 172 5.31 -3.69 -17.15
CA ASP A 172 6.44 -4.15 -17.96
C ASP A 172 7.33 -5.20 -17.23
N ARG A 173 7.18 -5.30 -15.89
CA ARG A 173 7.77 -6.35 -15.05
C ARG A 173 6.83 -7.53 -14.79
N GLY A 174 5.70 -7.59 -15.47
CA GLY A 174 4.75 -8.68 -15.36
C GLY A 174 3.67 -8.52 -14.28
N VAL A 175 3.60 -7.37 -13.58
CA VAL A 175 2.63 -7.16 -12.50
C VAL A 175 1.20 -7.35 -12.99
N GLU A 176 0.43 -8.13 -12.23
CA GLU A 176 -0.97 -8.49 -12.47
C GLU A 176 -1.92 -7.91 -11.43
N LEU A 177 -1.41 -7.63 -10.21
CA LEU A 177 -2.12 -6.93 -9.14
C LEU A 177 -1.23 -5.79 -8.61
N ILE A 178 -1.77 -4.58 -8.57
CA ILE A 178 -1.10 -3.44 -7.94
C ILE A 178 -1.88 -3.06 -6.68
N VAL A 179 -1.22 -3.10 -5.53
CA VAL A 179 -1.78 -2.62 -4.25
C VAL A 179 -1.28 -1.21 -3.96
N VAL A 180 -2.19 -0.36 -3.46
CA VAL A 180 -1.94 1.06 -3.26
C VAL A 180 -2.38 1.49 -1.85
N PRO A 181 -1.56 1.23 -0.82
CA PRO A 181 -1.74 1.86 0.50
C PRO A 181 -1.80 3.38 0.40
N SER A 182 -2.72 4.01 1.14
CA SER A 182 -2.96 5.44 1.00
C SER A 182 -3.46 6.09 2.29
N ALA A 183 -3.16 7.38 2.40
CA ALA A 183 -3.75 8.33 3.33
C ALA A 183 -4.38 9.50 2.53
N TRP A 184 -5.36 9.18 1.69
CA TRP A 184 -5.94 10.10 0.72
C TRP A 184 -7.04 10.96 1.34
N PRO A 185 -6.87 12.30 1.38
CA PRO A 185 -7.79 13.17 2.08
C PRO A 185 -8.91 13.73 1.18
N TYR A 186 -9.97 14.23 1.82
CA TYR A 186 -10.89 15.17 1.22
C TYR A 186 -10.17 16.46 0.76
N PRO A 187 -10.71 17.18 -0.25
CA PRO A 187 -11.91 16.88 -1.04
C PRO A 187 -11.65 16.03 -2.29
N ARG A 188 -10.49 15.39 -2.43
CA ARG A 188 -10.01 14.78 -3.67
C ARG A 188 -10.57 13.38 -3.96
N VAL A 189 -11.81 13.10 -3.53
CA VAL A 189 -12.46 11.77 -3.68
C VAL A 189 -12.55 11.33 -5.13
N GLU A 190 -12.93 12.23 -6.05
CA GLU A 190 -13.05 11.88 -7.46
C GLU A 190 -11.67 11.57 -8.10
N HIS A 191 -10.61 12.24 -7.65
CA HIS A 191 -9.25 11.87 -8.08
C HIS A 191 -8.90 10.45 -7.61
N TRP A 192 -9.19 10.12 -6.33
CA TRP A 192 -8.94 8.80 -5.76
C TRP A 192 -9.59 7.68 -6.57
N LYS A 193 -10.88 7.78 -6.79
CA LYS A 193 -11.67 6.80 -7.55
C LYS A 193 -11.24 6.72 -9.02
N THR A 194 -11.12 7.88 -9.66
CA THR A 194 -10.80 7.95 -11.10
C THR A 194 -9.40 7.45 -11.41
N LEU A 195 -8.39 7.86 -10.62
CA LEU A 195 -7.02 7.44 -10.86
C LEU A 195 -6.83 5.95 -10.59
N GLY A 196 -7.35 5.41 -9.48
CA GLY A 196 -7.28 3.97 -9.21
C GLY A 196 -7.88 3.15 -10.35
N ARG A 197 -9.05 3.55 -10.82
CA ARG A 197 -9.73 2.91 -11.96
C ARG A 197 -8.95 3.04 -13.27
N ALA A 198 -8.39 4.23 -13.54
CA ALA A 198 -7.60 4.46 -14.75
C ALA A 198 -6.34 3.56 -14.78
N ARG A 199 -5.65 3.39 -13.62
CA ARG A 199 -4.49 2.50 -13.53
C ARG A 199 -4.86 1.05 -13.85
N ALA A 200 -6.04 0.57 -13.48
CA ALA A 200 -6.50 -0.76 -13.84
C ALA A 200 -6.75 -0.89 -15.35
N ILE A 201 -7.52 0.04 -15.93
CA ILE A 201 -7.90 0.04 -17.36
C ILE A 201 -6.67 0.09 -18.28
N GLU A 202 -5.80 1.07 -18.07
CA GLU A 202 -4.67 1.32 -18.96
C GLU A 202 -3.57 0.24 -18.88
N ASN A 203 -3.52 -0.51 -17.77
CA ASN A 203 -2.51 -1.53 -17.50
C ASN A 203 -3.06 -2.96 -17.58
N LEU A 204 -4.36 -3.14 -17.79
CA LEU A 204 -5.04 -4.44 -17.85
C LEU A 204 -4.61 -5.35 -16.69
N CYS A 205 -4.72 -4.82 -15.47
CA CYS A 205 -4.38 -5.50 -14.22
C CYS A 205 -5.39 -5.16 -13.12
N TYR A 206 -5.39 -5.94 -12.05
CA TYR A 206 -6.12 -5.53 -10.85
C TYR A 206 -5.42 -4.34 -10.19
N VAL A 207 -6.23 -3.42 -9.64
CA VAL A 207 -5.74 -2.33 -8.78
C VAL A 207 -6.57 -2.30 -7.51
N ALA A 208 -5.89 -2.46 -6.38
CA ALA A 208 -6.48 -2.47 -5.04
C ALA A 208 -6.02 -1.22 -4.26
N THR A 209 -6.90 -0.26 -4.11
CA THR A 209 -6.62 0.99 -3.42
C THR A 209 -7.11 0.91 -1.99
N THR A 210 -6.19 0.90 -1.00
CA THR A 210 -6.50 0.82 0.43
C THR A 210 -6.26 2.15 1.09
N ASN A 211 -7.30 2.80 1.58
CA ASN A 211 -7.18 4.09 2.26
C ASN A 211 -7.44 3.96 3.76
N GLY A 212 -6.86 4.86 4.55
CA GLY A 212 -7.24 5.04 5.93
C GLY A 212 -8.53 5.86 6.07
N SER A 213 -9.08 5.89 7.27
CA SER A 213 -10.07 6.84 7.74
C SER A 213 -9.54 7.59 8.96
N GLY A 214 -10.20 8.65 9.37
CA GLY A 214 -9.78 9.46 10.51
C GLY A 214 -9.58 10.92 10.17
N THR A 215 -9.60 11.74 11.21
CA THR A 215 -9.43 13.20 11.12
C THR A 215 -8.12 13.60 11.76
N PHE A 216 -7.42 14.53 11.12
CA PHE A 216 -6.15 15.10 11.54
C PHE A 216 -6.37 16.60 11.84
N PRO A 217 -6.74 16.97 13.06
CA PRO A 217 -7.15 18.34 13.38
C PRO A 217 -6.04 19.35 13.14
N ALA A 218 -4.78 19.01 13.44
CA ALA A 218 -3.62 19.90 13.22
C ALA A 218 -3.37 20.21 11.74
N ALA A 219 -3.78 19.34 10.85
CA ALA A 219 -3.69 19.50 9.39
C ALA A 219 -5.04 19.91 8.75
N GLU A 220 -6.06 20.18 9.57
CA GLU A 220 -7.43 20.53 9.14
C GLU A 220 -7.95 19.59 8.03
N THR A 221 -7.66 18.29 8.13
CA THR A 221 -7.98 17.34 7.08
C THR A 221 -8.58 16.04 7.61
N THR A 222 -9.34 15.36 6.75
CA THR A 222 -9.97 14.07 7.02
C THR A 222 -9.68 13.13 5.84
N LEU A 223 -9.29 11.89 6.13
CA LEU A 223 -9.10 10.86 5.12
C LEU A 223 -10.45 10.42 4.57
N CYS A 224 -10.52 10.20 3.27
CA CYS A 224 -11.81 9.95 2.62
C CYS A 224 -12.27 8.48 2.64
N GLY A 225 -11.47 7.55 3.19
CA GLY A 225 -11.80 6.13 3.13
C GLY A 225 -11.92 5.63 1.69
N ARG A 226 -13.04 4.98 1.36
CA ARG A 226 -13.41 4.53 -0.01
C ARG A 226 -12.41 3.58 -0.63
N SER A 227 -11.89 2.66 0.16
CA SER A 227 -11.06 1.56 -0.36
C SER A 227 -11.82 0.78 -1.43
N THR A 228 -11.14 0.48 -2.54
CA THR A 228 -11.79 -0.09 -3.72
C THR A 228 -10.85 -1.05 -4.46
N VAL A 229 -11.41 -2.12 -5.01
CA VAL A 229 -10.71 -3.02 -5.94
C VAL A 229 -11.34 -2.90 -7.32
N TYR A 230 -10.49 -2.68 -8.32
CA TYR A 230 -10.82 -2.62 -9.74
C TYR A 230 -10.24 -3.83 -10.46
N ASP A 231 -11.02 -4.47 -11.34
CA ASP A 231 -10.56 -5.54 -12.20
C ASP A 231 -9.81 -5.01 -13.45
N PRO A 232 -9.21 -5.87 -14.29
CA PRO A 232 -8.50 -5.45 -15.50
C PRO A 232 -9.34 -4.68 -16.53
N TRP A 233 -10.67 -4.75 -16.48
CA TRP A 233 -11.57 -3.92 -17.29
C TRP A 233 -11.92 -2.58 -16.64
N GLY A 234 -11.44 -2.33 -15.42
CA GLY A 234 -11.79 -1.17 -14.61
C GLY A 234 -13.17 -1.28 -13.96
N THR A 235 -13.76 -2.47 -13.92
CA THR A 235 -14.98 -2.72 -13.18
C THR A 235 -14.69 -2.70 -11.68
N THR A 236 -15.54 -2.07 -10.90
CA THR A 236 -15.44 -2.14 -9.44
C THR A 236 -15.85 -3.53 -8.96
N VAL A 237 -14.89 -4.31 -8.45
CA VAL A 237 -15.13 -5.62 -7.85
C VAL A 237 -15.77 -5.46 -6.48
N GLY A 238 -15.31 -4.47 -5.71
CA GLY A 238 -15.87 -4.08 -4.43
C GLY A 238 -15.38 -2.71 -4.02
N SER A 239 -16.18 -1.99 -3.24
CA SER A 239 -15.80 -0.72 -2.64
C SER A 239 -16.55 -0.49 -1.33
N VAL A 240 -15.98 0.33 -0.44
CA VAL A 240 -16.58 0.72 0.84
C VAL A 240 -16.80 2.22 0.91
N GLY A 241 -17.50 2.69 1.95
CA GLY A 241 -17.71 4.10 2.24
C GLY A 241 -16.53 4.73 2.98
N ASP A 242 -16.82 5.80 3.73
CA ASP A 242 -15.82 6.63 4.41
C ASP A 242 -15.38 6.03 5.76
N GLU A 243 -16.29 5.26 6.39
CA GLU A 243 -16.13 4.75 7.75
C GLU A 243 -15.08 3.62 7.85
N PRO A 244 -14.45 3.43 9.02
CA PRO A 244 -13.55 2.29 9.27
C PRO A 244 -14.26 0.97 8.99
N THR A 245 -13.67 0.14 8.16
CA THR A 245 -14.23 -1.15 7.79
C THR A 245 -13.20 -2.01 7.05
N ARG A 246 -13.58 -3.22 6.67
CA ARG A 246 -12.79 -4.12 5.86
C ARG A 246 -13.54 -4.46 4.57
N LEU A 247 -12.86 -4.38 3.45
CA LEU A 247 -13.35 -4.86 2.15
C LEU A 247 -12.66 -6.17 1.81
N THR A 248 -13.40 -7.25 1.66
CA THR A 248 -12.85 -8.53 1.18
C THR A 248 -13.46 -8.88 -0.17
N VAL A 249 -12.63 -9.22 -1.15
CA VAL A 249 -13.03 -9.60 -2.51
C VAL A 249 -12.23 -10.81 -2.99
N GLU A 250 -12.74 -11.49 -4.00
CA GLU A 250 -11.98 -12.50 -4.74
C GLU A 250 -11.29 -11.86 -5.95
N VAL A 251 -10.02 -12.19 -6.14
CA VAL A 251 -9.19 -11.82 -7.29
C VAL A 251 -8.83 -13.10 -8.04
N ASP A 252 -9.18 -13.17 -9.31
CA ASP A 252 -8.91 -14.31 -10.16
C ASP A 252 -7.65 -14.08 -11.01
N PRO A 253 -6.53 -14.80 -10.76
CA PRO A 253 -5.31 -14.68 -11.57
C PRO A 253 -5.55 -14.96 -13.06
N GLN A 254 -6.49 -15.84 -13.37
CA GLN A 254 -6.80 -16.20 -14.77
C GLN A 254 -7.49 -15.06 -15.53
N GLN A 255 -8.23 -14.20 -14.83
CA GLN A 255 -8.92 -13.07 -15.47
C GLN A 255 -7.92 -12.08 -16.11
N VAL A 256 -6.80 -11.78 -15.45
CA VAL A 256 -5.76 -10.89 -16.02
C VAL A 256 -5.24 -11.44 -17.35
N ARG A 257 -4.88 -12.72 -17.36
CA ARG A 257 -4.36 -13.40 -18.56
C ARG A 257 -5.38 -13.40 -19.67
N THR A 258 -6.62 -13.78 -19.37
CA THR A 258 -7.73 -13.80 -20.33
C THR A 258 -7.98 -12.41 -20.92
N VAL A 259 -8.01 -11.36 -20.11
CA VAL A 259 -8.21 -9.99 -20.56
C VAL A 259 -7.07 -9.53 -21.47
N ARG A 260 -5.80 -9.78 -21.11
CA ARG A 260 -4.64 -9.42 -21.90
C ARG A 260 -4.55 -10.19 -23.23
N GLU A 261 -5.10 -11.39 -23.30
CA GLU A 261 -5.22 -12.18 -24.54
C GLU A 261 -6.35 -11.66 -25.44
N GLN A 262 -7.52 -11.37 -24.86
CA GLN A 262 -8.70 -10.87 -25.59
C GLN A 262 -8.53 -9.44 -26.10
N PHE A 263 -7.83 -8.59 -25.31
CA PHE A 263 -7.60 -7.19 -25.62
C PHE A 263 -6.12 -6.85 -25.48
N PRO A 264 -5.31 -7.06 -26.54
CA PRO A 264 -3.85 -6.97 -26.46
C PRO A 264 -3.30 -5.53 -26.48
N ALA A 265 -4.00 -4.55 -25.92
CA ALA A 265 -3.62 -3.13 -25.94
C ALA A 265 -2.21 -2.84 -25.39
N LEU A 266 -1.70 -3.67 -24.47
CA LEU A 266 -0.32 -3.54 -23.98
C LEU A 266 0.73 -3.83 -25.07
N ARG A 267 0.40 -4.64 -26.09
CA ARG A 267 1.28 -4.95 -27.22
C ARG A 267 1.27 -3.87 -28.31
N ASP A 268 0.21 -3.06 -28.35
CA ASP A 268 0.02 -2.00 -29.35
C ASP A 268 0.75 -0.69 -28.97
N ARG A 269 1.38 -0.66 -27.79
CA ARG A 269 2.16 0.49 -27.31
C ARG A 269 3.31 0.78 -28.28
N ARG A 270 3.59 2.06 -28.44
CA ARG A 270 4.75 2.58 -29.18
C ARG A 270 5.58 3.42 -28.22
N ASP A 271 6.89 3.26 -28.30
CA ASP A 271 7.88 4.05 -27.54
C ASP A 271 7.92 5.50 -28.05
#